data_932c4fc6bc427b2a96961a2eec657d08
#
_entry.id   932c4fc6bc427b2a96961a2eec657d08
#
_cell.length_a   1.000
_cell.length_b   1.000
_cell.length_c   1.000
_cell.angle_alpha   90.00
_cell.angle_beta   90.00
_cell.angle_gamma   90.00
#
_symmetry.space_group_name_H-M   'P 1'
#
loop_
_entity.id
_entity.type
_entity.pdbx_description
1 polymer ?
#
loop_
_entity_poly.entity_id
_entity_poly.type
_entity_poly.pdbx_seq_one_letter_code
_entity_poly.pdbx_strand_id
1 'polypeptide(L)'
;STDLALIKIESEDDLPTIPVGDSETLKVGEWVLAVGNPFNLNSTVTAGIVSAKARTLGVYNGGIESFIQTDAAINQGNSGGALVNAKGELVGINSVLSSPTGAYAGYGFAIPTSIMTKVVADLKQYGTVQRALLGIKGASLGSSIMEDQSPIDKSGTTLRDKAKEFG
;
A
#
# COMPACT_ATOMS: atom_id res chain seq x y z
N SER A 1 10.48 0.06 -4.91
CA SER A 1 9.59 -0.95 -5.49
C SER A 1 8.16 -0.73 -4.98
N THR A 2 7.13 -1.13 -5.73
CA THR A 2 5.71 -1.07 -5.33
C THR A 2 5.05 -2.43 -5.39
N ASP A 3 5.82 -3.51 -5.61
CA ASP A 3 5.31 -4.89 -5.70
C ASP A 3 4.11 -5.05 -6.65
N LEU A 4 4.14 -4.36 -7.78
CA LEU A 4 3.15 -4.44 -8.85
C LEU A 4 3.81 -4.87 -10.15
N ALA A 5 3.15 -5.73 -10.89
CA ALA A 5 3.51 -6.13 -12.24
C ALA A 5 2.31 -5.91 -13.18
N LEU A 6 2.59 -5.46 -14.39
CA LEU A 6 1.61 -5.35 -15.46
C LEU A 6 1.84 -6.47 -16.47
N ILE A 7 0.82 -7.28 -16.69
CA ILE A 7 0.83 -8.38 -17.66
C ILE A 7 -0.11 -8.04 -18.81
N LYS A 8 0.35 -8.19 -20.04
CA LYS A 8 -0.49 -8.11 -21.24
C LYS A 8 -0.75 -9.54 -21.72
N ILE A 9 -2.02 -9.84 -21.93
CA ILE A 9 -2.44 -11.07 -22.60
C ILE A 9 -3.13 -10.71 -23.91
N GLU A 10 -3.11 -11.62 -24.87
CA GLU A 10 -3.89 -11.53 -26.10
C GLU A 10 -5.00 -12.57 -26.01
N SER A 11 -6.22 -12.17 -26.33
CA SER A 11 -7.40 -13.02 -26.32
C SER A 11 -8.26 -12.67 -27.53
N GLU A 12 -8.84 -13.68 -28.15
CA GLU A 12 -9.84 -13.49 -29.20
C GLU A 12 -11.21 -13.14 -28.63
N ASP A 13 -11.44 -13.44 -27.33
CA ASP A 13 -12.68 -13.14 -26.62
C ASP A 13 -12.60 -11.84 -25.85
N ASP A 14 -13.73 -11.13 -25.76
CA ASP A 14 -13.88 -10.02 -24.84
C ASP A 14 -13.87 -10.54 -23.39
N LEU A 15 -12.85 -10.16 -22.63
CA LEU A 15 -12.71 -10.56 -21.24
C LEU A 15 -13.50 -9.61 -20.32
N PRO A 16 -14.24 -10.14 -19.34
CA PRO A 16 -14.90 -9.32 -18.36
C PRO A 16 -13.87 -8.54 -17.53
N THR A 17 -14.12 -7.24 -17.34
CA THR A 17 -13.25 -6.36 -16.56
C THR A 17 -13.94 -5.91 -15.29
N ILE A 18 -13.14 -5.70 -14.23
CA ILE A 18 -13.62 -5.11 -12.99
C ILE A 18 -13.57 -3.58 -13.08
N PRO A 19 -14.61 -2.84 -12.66
CA PRO A 19 -14.54 -1.40 -12.57
C PRO A 19 -13.52 -0.97 -11.50
N VAL A 20 -12.68 0.01 -11.84
CA VAL A 20 -11.70 0.55 -10.90
C VAL A 20 -12.34 1.66 -10.08
N GLY A 21 -12.42 1.44 -8.77
CA GLY A 21 -12.90 2.41 -7.80
C GLY A 21 -11.79 3.34 -7.29
N ASP A 22 -12.19 4.39 -6.60
CA ASP A 22 -11.27 5.34 -5.97
C ASP A 22 -10.97 4.95 -4.52
N SER A 23 -9.76 4.45 -4.27
CA SER A 23 -9.32 4.06 -2.93
C SER A 23 -9.22 5.24 -1.95
N GLU A 24 -9.13 6.48 -2.45
CA GLU A 24 -9.06 7.65 -1.56
C GLU A 24 -10.40 7.92 -0.88
N THR A 25 -11.51 7.54 -1.51
CA THR A 25 -12.86 7.71 -0.94
C THR A 25 -13.22 6.67 0.12
N LEU A 26 -12.46 5.56 0.23
CA LEU A 26 -12.68 4.53 1.26
C LEU A 26 -12.56 5.12 2.66
N LYS A 27 -13.41 4.65 3.56
CA LYS A 27 -13.41 5.01 4.99
C LYS A 27 -13.10 3.78 5.84
N VAL A 28 -12.43 4.02 6.96
CA VAL A 28 -12.24 2.97 7.98
C VAL A 28 -13.62 2.47 8.45
N GLY A 29 -13.77 1.16 8.55
CA GLY A 29 -15.02 0.49 8.87
C GLY A 29 -15.86 0.09 7.65
N GLU A 30 -15.55 0.52 6.43
CA GLU A 30 -16.24 0.07 5.22
C GLU A 30 -15.91 -1.39 4.89
N TRP A 31 -16.92 -2.13 4.43
CA TRP A 31 -16.77 -3.52 4.00
C TRP A 31 -15.93 -3.65 2.76
N VAL A 32 -15.04 -4.62 2.76
CA VAL A 32 -14.20 -5.01 1.62
C VAL A 32 -14.15 -6.53 1.51
N LEU A 33 -13.95 -7.01 0.29
CA LEU A 33 -13.75 -8.42 -0.03
C LEU A 33 -12.37 -8.58 -0.65
N ALA A 34 -11.57 -9.51 -0.13
CA ALA A 34 -10.32 -9.90 -0.75
C ALA A 34 -10.57 -11.16 -1.59
N VAL A 35 -10.34 -11.04 -2.89
CA VAL A 35 -10.57 -12.08 -3.89
C VAL A 35 -9.22 -12.61 -4.36
N GLY A 36 -9.12 -13.93 -4.55
CA GLY A 36 -7.93 -14.57 -5.08
C GLY A 36 -8.17 -16.02 -5.45
N ASN A 37 -7.11 -16.70 -5.88
CA ASN A 37 -7.16 -18.10 -6.24
C ASN A 37 -6.02 -18.86 -5.53
N PRO A 38 -6.11 -19.03 -4.20
CA PRO A 38 -5.10 -19.74 -3.44
C PRO A 38 -5.06 -21.22 -3.85
N PHE A 39 -3.84 -21.77 -3.96
CA PHE A 39 -3.58 -23.20 -4.17
C PHE A 39 -4.17 -23.79 -5.47
N ASN A 40 -4.41 -22.96 -6.47
CA ASN A 40 -5.06 -23.38 -7.72
C ASN A 40 -6.42 -24.08 -7.50
N LEU A 41 -7.04 -23.84 -6.35
CA LEU A 41 -8.42 -24.17 -6.04
C LEU A 41 -9.31 -23.06 -6.63
N ASN A 42 -10.61 -23.30 -6.77
CA ASN A 42 -11.56 -22.30 -7.26
C ASN A 42 -11.40 -20.96 -6.52
N SER A 43 -11.75 -19.86 -7.19
CA SER A 43 -11.70 -18.51 -6.63
C SER A 43 -12.20 -18.47 -5.19
N THR A 44 -11.39 -17.91 -4.30
CA THR A 44 -11.69 -17.78 -2.88
C THR A 44 -11.94 -16.30 -2.56
N VAL A 45 -12.94 -16.05 -1.74
CA VAL A 45 -13.31 -14.71 -1.27
C VAL A 45 -13.28 -14.69 0.24
N THR A 46 -12.60 -13.72 0.81
CA THR A 46 -12.65 -13.43 2.25
C THR A 46 -13.22 -12.04 2.45
N ALA A 47 -13.99 -11.85 3.53
CA ALA A 47 -14.64 -10.58 3.84
C ALA A 47 -14.05 -9.97 5.12
N GLY A 48 -14.00 -8.66 5.15
CA GLY A 48 -13.58 -7.86 6.29
C GLY A 48 -13.90 -6.39 6.08
N ILE A 49 -13.25 -5.52 6.85
CA ILE A 49 -13.43 -4.08 6.77
C ILE A 49 -12.08 -3.40 6.47
N VAL A 50 -12.13 -2.16 6.06
CA VAL A 50 -10.97 -1.27 6.06
C VAL A 50 -10.61 -0.97 7.52
N SER A 51 -9.51 -1.54 8.01
CA SER A 51 -9.05 -1.34 9.40
C SER A 51 -8.22 -0.06 9.55
N ALA A 52 -7.45 0.32 8.52
CA ALA A 52 -6.70 1.57 8.45
C ALA A 52 -6.34 1.93 7.00
N LYS A 53 -5.91 3.17 6.78
CA LYS A 53 -5.38 3.66 5.51
C LYS A 53 -3.98 4.23 5.70
N ALA A 54 -3.27 4.40 4.60
CA ALA A 54 -1.93 5.02 4.55
C ALA A 54 -0.90 4.36 5.49
N ARG A 55 -0.97 3.01 5.64
CA ARG A 55 -0.01 2.28 6.47
C ARG A 55 1.35 2.20 5.80
N THR A 56 2.38 2.56 6.54
CA THR A 56 3.79 2.37 6.18
C THR A 56 4.36 1.26 7.07
N LEU A 57 4.94 0.25 6.46
CA LEU A 57 5.43 -0.95 7.14
C LEU A 57 6.97 -1.04 7.14
N GLY A 58 7.64 -0.21 6.32
CA GLY A 58 9.08 -0.21 6.14
C GLY A 58 9.62 -1.45 5.40
N VAL A 59 8.75 -2.14 4.64
CA VAL A 59 9.14 -3.37 3.91
C VAL A 59 9.85 -3.07 2.60
N TYR A 60 9.65 -1.89 2.04
CA TYR A 60 10.32 -1.46 0.80
C TYR A 60 11.37 -0.39 1.10
N ASN A 61 12.63 -0.75 1.15
CA ASN A 61 13.74 0.21 1.29
C ASN A 61 13.64 1.32 0.25
N GLY A 62 13.24 2.54 0.68
CA GLY A 62 13.04 3.71 -0.19
C GLY A 62 11.85 3.61 -1.15
N GLY A 63 10.94 2.65 -0.95
CA GLY A 63 9.68 2.53 -1.68
C GLY A 63 8.59 3.45 -1.15
N ILE A 64 7.58 3.74 -1.99
CA ILE A 64 6.36 4.41 -1.54
C ILE A 64 5.47 3.34 -0.92
N GLU A 65 5.17 3.51 0.36
CA GLU A 65 4.25 2.66 1.10
C GLU A 65 3.06 3.49 1.57
N SER A 66 1.87 3.06 1.21
CA SER A 66 0.61 3.66 1.66
C SER A 66 -0.47 2.59 1.54
N PHE A 67 -0.36 1.56 2.38
CA PHE A 67 -1.25 0.41 2.29
C PHE A 67 -2.63 0.68 2.89
N ILE A 68 -3.64 0.03 2.30
CA ILE A 68 -4.92 -0.22 2.95
C ILE A 68 -4.70 -1.43 3.86
N GLN A 69 -5.02 -1.28 5.15
CA GLN A 69 -5.06 -2.39 6.10
C GLN A 69 -6.50 -2.90 6.20
N THR A 70 -6.67 -4.22 6.21
CA THR A 70 -7.97 -4.90 6.36
C THR A 70 -7.84 -6.11 7.27
N ASP A 71 -8.93 -6.52 7.90
CA ASP A 71 -9.06 -7.80 8.61
C ASP A 71 -9.64 -8.91 7.73
N ALA A 72 -9.96 -8.62 6.46
CA ALA A 72 -10.17 -9.67 5.47
C ALA A 72 -8.91 -10.54 5.36
N ALA A 73 -9.07 -11.86 5.44
CA ALA A 73 -7.92 -12.76 5.45
C ALA A 73 -7.16 -12.71 4.11
N ILE A 74 -5.91 -12.25 4.16
CA ILE A 74 -4.97 -12.26 3.04
C ILE A 74 -3.88 -13.26 3.37
N ASN A 75 -3.79 -14.30 2.54
CA ASN A 75 -2.85 -15.40 2.67
C ASN A 75 -2.10 -15.61 1.36
N GLN A 76 -1.09 -16.48 1.39
CA GLN A 76 -0.44 -16.93 0.18
C GLN A 76 -1.47 -17.52 -0.79
N GLY A 77 -1.50 -17.01 -2.02
CA GLY A 77 -2.42 -17.42 -3.09
C GLY A 77 -3.53 -16.41 -3.40
N ASN A 78 -3.91 -15.49 -2.48
CA ASN A 78 -4.74 -14.34 -2.86
C ASN A 78 -3.95 -13.03 -3.01
N SER A 79 -2.63 -13.06 -2.79
CA SER A 79 -1.72 -11.97 -3.15
C SER A 79 -1.73 -11.72 -4.66
N GLY A 80 -1.80 -10.45 -5.06
CA GLY A 80 -2.01 -10.04 -6.45
C GLY A 80 -3.48 -10.05 -6.89
N GLY A 81 -4.38 -10.62 -6.09
CA GLY A 81 -5.83 -10.59 -6.30
C GLY A 81 -6.46 -9.25 -5.93
N ALA A 82 -7.75 -9.12 -6.20
CA ALA A 82 -8.50 -7.89 -5.99
C ALA A 82 -8.92 -7.71 -4.53
N LEU A 83 -8.77 -6.48 -4.02
CA LEU A 83 -9.56 -5.97 -2.91
C LEU A 83 -10.70 -5.13 -3.50
N VAL A 84 -11.95 -5.51 -3.22
CA VAL A 84 -13.12 -4.84 -3.78
C VAL A 84 -14.01 -4.26 -2.68
N ASN A 85 -14.69 -3.17 -2.96
CA ASN A 85 -15.66 -2.57 -2.05
C ASN A 85 -17.05 -3.24 -2.19
N ALA A 86 -18.02 -2.80 -1.39
CA ALA A 86 -19.39 -3.32 -1.41
C ALA A 86 -20.14 -3.06 -2.75
N LYS A 87 -19.63 -2.21 -3.64
CA LYS A 87 -20.18 -1.99 -4.98
C LYS A 87 -19.56 -2.91 -6.03
N GLY A 88 -18.59 -3.75 -5.66
CA GLY A 88 -17.85 -4.59 -6.60
C GLY A 88 -16.75 -3.83 -7.37
N GLU A 89 -16.36 -2.64 -6.94
CA GLU A 89 -15.29 -1.85 -7.54
C GLU A 89 -13.94 -2.25 -6.95
N LEU A 90 -12.90 -2.36 -7.79
CA LEU A 90 -11.52 -2.59 -7.37
C LEU A 90 -11.02 -1.38 -6.59
N VAL A 91 -10.60 -1.56 -5.34
CA VAL A 91 -10.07 -0.50 -4.48
C VAL A 91 -8.62 -0.75 -4.06
N GLY A 92 -8.12 -1.96 -4.28
CA GLY A 92 -6.72 -2.30 -4.02
C GLY A 92 -6.31 -3.64 -4.61
N ILE A 93 -5.01 -3.89 -4.59
CA ILE A 93 -4.41 -5.17 -4.95
C ILE A 93 -3.88 -5.81 -3.67
N ASN A 94 -4.36 -7.01 -3.35
CA ASN A 94 -3.95 -7.74 -2.15
C ASN A 94 -2.45 -8.01 -2.17
N SER A 95 -1.78 -7.81 -1.05
CA SER A 95 -0.34 -8.05 -0.93
C SER A 95 -0.05 -8.82 0.36
N VAL A 96 0.59 -9.97 0.24
CA VAL A 96 1.09 -10.74 1.39
C VAL A 96 2.40 -10.12 1.82
N LEU A 97 2.31 -9.04 2.59
CA LEU A 97 3.44 -8.39 3.21
C LEU A 97 3.55 -8.86 4.66
N SER A 98 4.67 -9.48 4.98
CA SER A 98 5.11 -9.65 6.38
C SER A 98 4.18 -10.35 7.36
N SER A 99 3.88 -11.61 7.14
CA SER A 99 3.77 -12.49 8.30
C SER A 99 5.09 -13.21 8.47
N PRO A 100 5.72 -13.22 9.64
CA PRO A 100 6.93 -14.01 9.88
C PRO A 100 6.75 -15.52 9.61
N THR A 101 5.49 -15.97 9.60
CA THR A 101 5.10 -17.37 9.35
C THR A 101 4.45 -17.58 7.98
N GLY A 102 4.22 -16.50 7.19
CA GLY A 102 3.47 -16.57 5.93
C GLY A 102 1.97 -16.79 6.10
N ALA A 103 1.46 -16.86 7.35
CA ALA A 103 0.06 -17.06 7.65
C ALA A 103 -0.62 -15.75 8.09
N TYR A 104 -1.94 -15.66 7.88
CA TYR A 104 -2.76 -14.55 8.34
C TYR A 104 -2.68 -14.39 9.87
N ALA A 105 -2.33 -13.19 10.31
CA ALA A 105 -2.13 -12.85 11.73
C ALA A 105 -3.17 -11.85 12.26
N GLY A 106 -4.38 -11.81 11.67
CA GLY A 106 -5.46 -10.91 12.07
C GLY A 106 -5.52 -9.60 11.28
N TYR A 107 -4.62 -9.38 10.33
CA TYR A 107 -4.63 -8.23 9.43
C TYR A 107 -3.94 -8.55 8.11
N GLY A 108 -4.41 -7.94 7.05
CA GLY A 108 -3.86 -8.00 5.71
C GLY A 108 -3.63 -6.60 5.17
N PHE A 109 -2.93 -6.52 4.05
CA PHE A 109 -2.58 -5.27 3.40
C PHE A 109 -2.90 -5.32 1.91
N ALA A 110 -3.29 -4.18 1.34
CA ALA A 110 -3.50 -4.04 -0.09
C ALA A 110 -2.88 -2.73 -0.59
N ILE A 111 -2.35 -2.77 -1.81
CA ILE A 111 -1.86 -1.59 -2.51
C ILE A 111 -3.08 -0.85 -3.05
N PRO A 112 -3.31 0.43 -2.69
CA PRO A 112 -4.50 1.16 -3.11
C PRO A 112 -4.52 1.43 -4.61
N THR A 113 -5.73 1.55 -5.20
CA THR A 113 -5.89 1.86 -6.64
C THR A 113 -5.29 3.19 -7.03
N SER A 114 -5.21 4.18 -6.15
CA SER A 114 -4.53 5.45 -6.40
C SER A 114 -3.04 5.26 -6.78
N ILE A 115 -2.34 4.34 -6.12
CA ILE A 115 -0.96 3.99 -6.47
C ILE A 115 -0.94 3.09 -7.71
N MET A 116 -1.79 2.07 -7.76
CA MET A 116 -1.86 1.12 -8.88
C MET A 116 -2.07 1.84 -10.21
N THR A 117 -3.03 2.76 -10.29
CA THR A 117 -3.36 3.46 -11.52
C THR A 117 -2.17 4.24 -12.08
N LYS A 118 -1.43 4.94 -11.20
CA LYS A 118 -0.22 5.64 -11.61
C LYS A 118 0.85 4.68 -12.12
N VAL A 119 1.12 3.60 -11.39
CA VAL A 119 2.13 2.61 -11.76
C VAL A 119 1.79 1.98 -13.11
N VAL A 120 0.53 1.59 -13.33
CA VAL A 120 0.06 1.01 -14.59
C VAL A 120 0.21 2.00 -15.75
N ALA A 121 -0.18 3.27 -15.54
CA ALA A 121 -0.02 4.32 -16.56
C ALA A 121 1.45 4.50 -16.96
N ASP A 122 2.35 4.59 -15.99
CA ASP A 122 3.77 4.75 -16.24
C ASP A 122 4.36 3.52 -16.97
N LEU A 123 4.01 2.31 -16.54
CA LEU A 123 4.48 1.08 -17.18
C LEU A 123 4.01 0.96 -18.63
N LYS A 124 2.76 1.36 -18.91
CA LYS A 124 2.22 1.37 -20.28
C LYS A 124 2.92 2.39 -21.17
N GLN A 125 3.25 3.57 -20.62
CA GLN A 125 3.79 4.68 -21.41
C GLN A 125 5.30 4.61 -21.54
N TYR A 126 6.01 4.25 -20.47
CA TYR A 126 7.47 4.36 -20.37
C TYR A 126 8.19 3.03 -20.15
N GLY A 127 7.47 1.95 -19.88
CA GLY A 127 8.06 0.67 -19.49
C GLY A 127 8.67 0.65 -18.08
N THR A 128 8.72 1.80 -17.41
CA THR A 128 9.27 1.96 -16.06
C THR A 128 8.45 2.97 -15.27
N VAL A 129 8.41 2.81 -13.93
CA VAL A 129 7.69 3.74 -13.06
C VAL A 129 8.49 5.03 -12.89
N GLN A 130 7.88 6.16 -13.22
CA GLN A 130 8.48 7.49 -13.06
C GLN A 130 8.25 7.98 -11.63
N ARG A 131 9.32 8.41 -10.96
CA ARG A 131 9.27 8.92 -9.58
C ARG A 131 9.96 10.27 -9.50
N ALA A 132 9.27 11.24 -8.94
CA ALA A 132 9.87 12.51 -8.56
C ALA A 132 10.53 12.38 -7.18
N LEU A 133 11.69 13.00 -7.01
CA LEU A 133 12.36 13.14 -5.72
C LEU A 133 12.26 14.60 -5.28
N LEU A 134 11.73 14.82 -4.08
CA LEU A 134 11.87 16.10 -3.40
C LEU A 134 13.24 16.11 -2.72
N GLY A 135 14.11 17.05 -3.11
CA GLY A 135 15.46 17.21 -2.55
C GLY A 135 15.48 17.78 -1.13
N ILE A 136 14.54 17.35 -0.27
CA ILE A 136 14.46 17.75 1.13
C ILE A 136 14.94 16.62 2.04
N LYS A 137 15.64 16.99 3.11
CA LYS A 137 15.94 16.09 4.22
C LYS A 137 15.12 16.53 5.40
N GLY A 138 14.33 15.61 5.96
CA GLY A 138 13.53 15.82 7.15
C GLY A 138 13.90 14.82 8.24
N ALA A 139 13.76 15.22 9.50
CA ALA A 139 13.87 14.32 10.64
C ALA A 139 12.56 14.40 11.45
N SER A 140 12.12 13.27 11.99
CA SER A 140 10.96 13.24 12.88
C SER A 140 11.35 13.80 14.26
N LEU A 141 10.62 14.78 14.75
CA LEU A 141 10.86 15.41 16.06
C LEU A 141 10.17 14.64 17.22
N GLY A 142 9.48 13.55 16.94
CA GLY A 142 8.47 12.98 17.84
C GLY A 142 8.72 11.59 18.44
N SER A 143 9.82 10.90 18.22
CA SER A 143 9.91 9.48 18.59
C SER A 143 11.07 9.02 19.48
N SER A 144 11.85 9.87 20.07
CA SER A 144 12.86 9.42 21.02
C SER A 144 12.95 10.30 22.26
N ILE A 145 12.30 9.83 23.31
CA ILE A 145 12.48 10.33 24.69
C ILE A 145 13.83 9.85 25.28
N MET A 146 14.59 9.04 24.56
CA MET A 146 15.90 8.54 24.99
C MET A 146 16.97 8.93 23.96
N GLU A 147 17.85 9.82 24.40
CA GLU A 147 19.02 10.39 23.72
C GLU A 147 18.69 11.39 22.61
N ASP A 148 18.97 12.66 22.88
CA ASP A 148 18.93 13.77 21.92
C ASP A 148 20.06 13.59 20.87
N GLN A 149 19.80 12.75 19.87
CA GLN A 149 20.64 12.59 18.68
C GLN A 149 20.14 13.48 17.53
N SER A 150 19.44 14.57 17.84
CA SER A 150 19.04 15.54 16.82
C SER A 150 20.26 16.06 16.08
N PRO A 151 20.27 16.10 14.74
CA PRO A 151 21.36 16.67 13.99
C PRO A 151 21.64 18.11 14.44
N ILE A 152 22.86 18.38 14.86
CA ILE A 152 23.30 19.71 15.28
C ILE A 152 23.71 20.46 14.01
N ASP A 153 23.20 21.69 13.85
CA ASP A 153 23.64 22.56 12.76
C ASP A 153 25.04 23.16 13.03
N LYS A 154 25.54 23.93 12.07
CA LYS A 154 26.87 24.56 12.18
C LYS A 154 26.96 25.58 13.33
N SER A 155 25.84 26.01 13.94
CA SER A 155 25.77 26.90 15.08
C SER A 155 25.67 26.14 16.42
N GLY A 156 25.63 24.83 16.41
CA GLY A 156 25.47 23.99 17.61
C GLY A 156 24.03 23.88 18.09
N THR A 157 23.05 24.32 17.30
CA THR A 157 21.63 24.30 17.66
C THR A 157 20.96 23.04 17.08
N THR A 158 20.18 22.33 17.90
CA THR A 158 19.45 21.15 17.43
C THR A 158 18.21 21.57 16.62
N LEU A 159 17.77 20.67 15.71
CA LEU A 159 16.51 20.89 14.97
C LEU A 159 15.31 20.99 15.90
N ARG A 160 15.37 20.36 17.07
CA ARG A 160 14.33 20.40 18.10
C ARG A 160 14.24 21.78 18.77
N ASP A 161 15.38 22.42 19.00
CA ASP A 161 15.41 23.76 19.59
C ASP A 161 14.86 24.80 18.60
N LYS A 162 15.22 24.69 17.32
CA LYS A 162 14.63 25.53 16.25
C LYS A 162 13.14 25.34 16.11
N ALA A 163 12.63 24.10 16.22
CA ALA A 163 11.18 23.87 16.13
C ALA A 163 10.40 24.53 17.26
N LYS A 164 10.98 24.70 18.44
CA LYS A 164 10.35 25.40 19.55
C LYS A 164 10.23 26.92 19.34
N GLU A 165 11.07 27.50 18.48
CA GLU A 165 11.00 28.94 18.16
C GLU A 165 9.84 29.26 17.20
N PHE A 166 9.29 28.26 16.50
CA PHE A 166 8.18 28.46 15.56
C PHE A 166 6.80 28.06 16.10
N GLY A 167 6.69 27.68 17.38
CA GLY A 167 5.43 27.38 18.08
C GLY A 167 5.10 25.91 18.05
#